data_38440831017d83e34a03cab0602f9b13
#
_entry.id   38440831017d83e34a03cab0602f9b13
#
_cell.length_a   1.000
_cell.length_b   1.000
_cell.length_c   1.000
_cell.angle_alpha   90.00
_cell.angle_beta   90.00
_cell.angle_gamma   90.00
#
_symmetry.space_group_name_H-M   'P 1'
#
loop_
_entity.id
_entity.type
_entity.pdbx_description
1 polymer ?
#
loop_
_entity_poly.entity_id
_entity_poly.type
_entity_poly.pdbx_seq_one_letter_code
_entity_poly.pdbx_strand_id
1 'polypeptide(L)'
;DADISNIADAEKFFKSAADGGYDRHFRVGGYKIFLDGSPQDKTAWMKRPYESDPENYGERALSDKEVYDCVLFAAEKGAQILAHCNGDAACEQFIRAVRRAADRGVDTSELRPVMIHAQFLDTGMMKEVKRLNIIPSFFASHIYRFGDIHIKNLGAERAFRMSPLRSAFSENVRFTLHQDPPVAPPDMFESVFCAVNRISESGAVLGSDEAIDVMSALRAVTVDAAYQYGEEDVKGSISENKKADFIIVDKDPLSIPKRDIKNIKILETFKDGESVYRAEESF
;
A
#
# COMPACT_ATOMS: atom_id res chain seq x y z
N ASP A 1 -13.18 4.71 -3.21
CA ASP A 1 -12.37 5.93 -3.07
C ASP A 1 -12.97 7.03 -3.95
N ALA A 2 -13.22 8.21 -3.40
CA ALA A 2 -13.59 9.39 -4.17
C ALA A 2 -12.32 10.20 -4.48
N ASP A 3 -12.15 10.59 -5.72
CA ASP A 3 -11.11 11.53 -6.10
C ASP A 3 -11.49 12.92 -5.58
N ILE A 4 -10.65 13.50 -4.72
CA ILE A 4 -10.83 14.84 -4.16
C ILE A 4 -9.91 15.89 -4.81
N SER A 5 -9.40 15.62 -5.99
CA SER A 5 -8.78 16.68 -6.81
C SER A 5 -9.76 17.85 -7.03
N ASN A 6 -11.07 17.59 -6.86
CA ASN A 6 -12.13 18.59 -6.76
C ASN A 6 -12.88 18.46 -5.42
N ILE A 7 -12.51 19.27 -4.42
CA ILE A 7 -13.11 19.28 -3.07
C ILE A 7 -14.63 19.44 -3.09
N ALA A 8 -15.18 20.24 -4.01
CA ALA A 8 -16.64 20.46 -4.13
C ALA A 8 -17.39 19.17 -4.52
N ASP A 9 -16.82 18.37 -5.43
CA ASP A 9 -17.40 17.09 -5.84
C ASP A 9 -17.26 16.05 -4.72
N ALA A 10 -16.16 16.06 -4.00
CA ALA A 10 -15.96 15.22 -2.84
C ALA A 10 -16.98 15.51 -1.73
N GLU A 11 -17.28 16.78 -1.43
CA GLU A 11 -18.31 17.16 -0.45
C GLU A 11 -19.70 16.66 -0.85
N LYS A 12 -20.06 16.79 -2.15
CA LYS A 12 -21.33 16.30 -2.67
C LYS A 12 -21.43 14.78 -2.56
N PHE A 13 -20.36 14.07 -2.90
CA PHE A 13 -20.30 12.61 -2.80
C PHE A 13 -20.43 12.16 -1.36
N PHE A 14 -19.72 12.79 -0.41
CA PHE A 14 -19.77 12.43 1.01
C PHE A 14 -21.15 12.63 1.62
N LYS A 15 -21.85 13.72 1.25
CA LYS A 15 -23.23 13.96 1.65
C LYS A 15 -24.19 12.89 1.12
N SER A 16 -23.89 12.30 -0.05
CA SER A 16 -24.72 11.24 -0.64
C SER A 16 -24.40 9.84 -0.13
N ALA A 17 -23.16 9.62 0.36
CA ALA A 17 -22.69 8.30 0.82
C ALA A 17 -22.92 8.06 2.31
N ALA A 18 -23.64 8.96 3.00
CA ALA A 18 -24.11 8.94 4.39
C ALA A 18 -23.26 8.19 5.42
N ASP A 19 -22.75 8.93 6.38
CA ASP A 19 -22.43 8.50 7.77
C ASP A 19 -21.33 7.45 7.98
N GLY A 20 -20.45 7.14 7.01
CA GLY A 20 -19.25 6.29 7.21
C GLY A 20 -19.55 4.84 7.62
N GLY A 21 -20.82 4.42 7.60
CA GLY A 21 -21.25 3.07 7.93
C GLY A 21 -21.19 2.10 6.76
N TYR A 22 -21.39 0.81 7.07
CA TYR A 22 -21.56 -0.21 6.05
C TYR A 22 -22.98 -0.23 5.48
N ASP A 23 -23.11 -0.20 4.15
CA ASP A 23 -24.29 -0.69 3.46
C ASP A 23 -23.99 -2.13 3.00
N ARG A 24 -24.49 -3.11 3.73
CA ARG A 24 -24.18 -4.55 3.57
C ARG A 24 -22.66 -4.82 3.65
N HIS A 25 -21.99 -4.96 2.50
CA HIS A 25 -20.55 -5.23 2.39
C HIS A 25 -19.76 -4.03 1.81
N PHE A 26 -20.41 -2.89 1.61
CA PHE A 26 -19.81 -1.68 1.06
C PHE A 26 -19.69 -0.59 2.11
N ARG A 27 -18.55 0.10 2.12
CA ARG A 27 -18.29 1.29 2.94
C ARG A 27 -17.42 2.26 2.15
N VAL A 28 -17.71 3.56 2.26
CA VAL A 28 -16.78 4.58 1.80
C VAL A 28 -15.66 4.71 2.82
N GLY A 29 -14.44 4.30 2.44
CA GLY A 29 -13.31 4.20 3.37
C GLY A 29 -12.59 5.52 3.60
N GLY A 30 -12.63 6.45 2.63
CA GLY A 30 -11.91 7.72 2.72
C GLY A 30 -11.78 8.42 1.38
N TYR A 31 -10.91 9.42 1.36
CA TYR A 31 -10.60 10.22 0.18
C TYR A 31 -9.27 9.78 -0.43
N LYS A 32 -9.23 9.65 -1.76
CA LYS A 32 -8.01 9.35 -2.50
C LYS A 32 -7.57 10.54 -3.35
N ILE A 33 -6.27 10.84 -3.31
CA ILE A 33 -5.60 11.82 -4.16
C ILE A 33 -4.44 11.16 -4.91
N PHE A 34 -4.07 11.76 -6.05
CA PHE A 34 -2.92 11.34 -6.85
C PHE A 34 -1.86 12.42 -6.83
N LEU A 35 -0.62 12.09 -6.45
CA LEU A 35 0.48 13.04 -6.39
C LEU A 35 1.43 12.90 -7.58
N ASP A 36 1.45 11.72 -8.20
CA ASP A 36 2.29 11.43 -9.37
C ASP A 36 1.71 10.28 -10.21
N GLY A 37 2.46 9.87 -11.23
CA GLY A 37 2.17 8.73 -12.07
C GLY A 37 2.92 7.46 -11.68
N SER A 38 3.36 6.67 -12.68
CA SER A 38 3.98 5.36 -12.49
C SER A 38 5.46 5.34 -12.89
N PRO A 39 6.33 4.59 -12.18
CA PRO A 39 7.76 4.56 -12.49
C PRO A 39 8.09 3.77 -13.77
N GLN A 40 7.28 2.77 -14.16
CA GLN A 40 7.47 2.05 -15.42
C GLN A 40 7.23 2.94 -16.63
N ASP A 41 6.29 3.89 -16.54
CA ASP A 41 5.94 4.85 -17.59
C ASP A 41 6.76 6.16 -17.50
N LYS A 42 7.67 6.25 -16.54
CA LYS A 42 8.50 7.41 -16.23
C LYS A 42 7.70 8.68 -15.90
N THR A 43 6.52 8.52 -15.30
CA THR A 43 5.66 9.60 -14.82
C THR A 43 5.64 9.72 -13.29
N ALA A 44 6.20 8.75 -12.56
CA ALA A 44 6.41 8.91 -11.11
C ALA A 44 7.38 10.08 -10.83
N TRP A 45 6.99 10.97 -9.92
CA TRP A 45 7.74 12.19 -9.64
C TRP A 45 8.95 11.94 -8.74
N MET A 46 10.15 12.09 -9.33
CA MET A 46 11.43 11.73 -8.73
C MET A 46 12.26 12.98 -8.40
N LYS A 47 13.06 12.94 -7.31
CA LYS A 47 14.04 13.99 -6.95
C LYS A 47 15.23 14.04 -7.91
N ARG A 48 15.59 12.91 -8.52
CA ARG A 48 16.63 12.78 -9.55
C ARG A 48 15.99 12.27 -10.84
N PRO A 49 16.47 12.71 -12.02
CA PRO A 49 15.86 12.30 -13.28
C PRO A 49 15.97 10.78 -13.49
N TYR A 50 15.17 10.25 -14.39
CA TYR A 50 15.30 8.87 -14.84
C TYR A 50 16.66 8.68 -15.52
N GLU A 51 17.32 7.55 -15.23
CA GLU A 51 18.62 7.25 -15.82
C GLU A 51 18.52 7.03 -17.35
N SER A 52 17.42 6.41 -17.77
CA SER A 52 17.12 6.23 -19.20
C SER A 52 16.59 7.48 -19.90
N ASP A 53 16.38 8.60 -19.18
CA ASP A 53 15.80 9.85 -19.69
C ASP A 53 16.21 11.03 -18.78
N PRO A 54 17.45 11.55 -18.93
CA PRO A 54 18.07 12.48 -17.96
C PRO A 54 17.41 13.85 -17.83
N GLU A 55 16.49 14.21 -18.74
CA GLU A 55 15.69 15.45 -18.64
C GLU A 55 14.34 15.23 -17.94
N ASN A 56 13.97 13.96 -17.70
CA ASN A 56 12.66 13.60 -17.16
C ASN A 56 12.74 13.28 -15.66
N TYR A 57 11.99 14.04 -14.86
CA TYR A 57 11.81 13.84 -13.40
C TYR A 57 10.46 13.24 -13.05
N GLY A 58 9.63 12.87 -14.04
CA GLY A 58 8.24 12.52 -13.86
C GLY A 58 7.35 13.75 -13.68
N GLU A 59 6.12 13.52 -13.25
CA GLU A 59 5.08 14.54 -13.23
C GLU A 59 4.52 14.74 -11.81
N ARG A 60 4.50 15.98 -11.37
CA ARG A 60 3.82 16.37 -10.14
C ARG A 60 2.36 16.68 -10.45
N ALA A 61 1.42 15.95 -9.84
CA ALA A 61 -0.02 16.12 -10.10
C ALA A 61 -0.64 17.29 -9.32
N LEU A 62 -0.27 17.50 -8.05
CA LEU A 62 -0.85 18.52 -7.17
C LEU A 62 0.22 19.41 -6.54
N SER A 63 -0.09 20.69 -6.34
CA SER A 63 0.77 21.61 -5.58
C SER A 63 0.82 21.27 -4.09
N ASP A 64 1.85 21.74 -3.36
CA ASP A 64 1.97 21.51 -1.91
C ASP A 64 0.78 22.07 -1.13
N LYS A 65 0.18 23.16 -1.63
CA LYS A 65 -1.02 23.77 -1.03
C LYS A 65 -2.23 22.85 -1.21
N GLU A 66 -2.45 22.35 -2.42
CA GLU A 66 -3.58 21.45 -2.71
C GLU A 66 -3.50 20.16 -1.89
N VAL A 67 -2.32 19.52 -1.82
CA VAL A 67 -2.14 18.31 -0.99
C VAL A 67 -2.42 18.61 0.48
N TYR A 68 -1.91 19.73 1.00
CA TYR A 68 -2.17 20.15 2.37
C TYR A 68 -3.67 20.41 2.63
N ASP A 69 -4.35 21.11 1.71
CA ASP A 69 -5.78 21.39 1.83
C ASP A 69 -6.61 20.09 1.82
N CYS A 70 -6.22 19.10 0.99
CA CYS A 70 -6.84 17.77 0.98
C CYS A 70 -6.65 17.02 2.31
N VAL A 71 -5.48 17.09 2.92
CA VAL A 71 -5.23 16.47 4.25
C VAL A 71 -6.10 17.12 5.32
N LEU A 72 -6.20 18.45 5.33
CA LEU A 72 -7.06 19.18 6.27
C LEU A 72 -8.53 18.83 6.06
N PHE A 73 -8.99 18.82 4.80
CA PHE A 73 -10.36 18.47 4.47
C PHE A 73 -10.74 17.07 4.95
N ALA A 74 -9.88 16.07 4.70
CA ALA A 74 -10.10 14.72 5.18
C ALA A 74 -10.19 14.66 6.72
N ALA A 75 -9.29 15.35 7.42
CA ALA A 75 -9.30 15.44 8.88
C ALA A 75 -10.58 16.11 9.42
N GLU A 76 -11.03 17.21 8.80
CA GLU A 76 -12.28 17.90 9.16
C GLU A 76 -13.54 17.02 8.99
N LYS A 77 -13.51 16.11 8.02
CA LYS A 77 -14.59 15.16 7.76
C LYS A 77 -14.47 13.88 8.60
N GLY A 78 -13.44 13.72 9.40
CA GLY A 78 -13.16 12.47 10.12
C GLY A 78 -12.94 11.27 9.18
N ALA A 79 -12.42 11.51 7.99
CA ALA A 79 -12.24 10.52 6.95
C ALA A 79 -10.76 10.27 6.68
N GLN A 80 -10.39 9.02 6.37
CA GLN A 80 -9.04 8.65 6.02
C GLN A 80 -8.60 9.34 4.72
N ILE A 81 -7.34 9.77 4.63
CA ILE A 81 -6.70 10.25 3.40
C ILE A 81 -5.78 9.20 2.83
N LEU A 82 -5.93 8.89 1.55
CA LEU A 82 -5.10 7.95 0.81
C LEU A 82 -4.44 8.69 -0.35
N ALA A 83 -3.11 8.65 -0.42
CA ALA A 83 -2.35 9.37 -1.45
C ALA A 83 -1.55 8.39 -2.31
N HIS A 84 -1.80 8.39 -3.62
CA HIS A 84 -0.95 7.70 -4.59
C HIS A 84 0.39 8.40 -4.65
N CYS A 85 1.46 7.73 -4.25
CA CYS A 85 2.83 8.23 -4.21
C CYS A 85 3.80 7.14 -4.64
N ASN A 86 4.29 7.20 -5.87
CA ASN A 86 5.31 6.28 -6.37
C ASN A 86 6.72 6.82 -6.18
N GLY A 87 6.99 8.03 -6.68
CA GLY A 87 8.29 8.66 -6.63
C GLY A 87 8.67 9.18 -5.25
N ASP A 88 9.96 9.28 -5.01
CA ASP A 88 10.51 9.79 -3.74
C ASP A 88 10.14 11.26 -3.47
N ALA A 89 9.97 12.08 -4.52
CA ALA A 89 9.50 13.45 -4.39
C ALA A 89 8.01 13.51 -4.00
N ALA A 90 7.16 12.65 -4.57
CA ALA A 90 5.75 12.55 -4.22
C ALA A 90 5.56 12.04 -2.77
N CYS A 91 6.32 11.02 -2.36
CA CYS A 91 6.31 10.51 -0.99
C CYS A 91 6.68 11.62 0.00
N GLU A 92 7.74 12.39 -0.27
CA GLU A 92 8.15 13.50 0.59
C GLU A 92 7.10 14.61 0.63
N GLN A 93 6.45 14.93 -0.50
CA GLN A 93 5.38 15.93 -0.55
C GLN A 93 4.24 15.55 0.40
N PHE A 94 3.79 14.29 0.36
CA PHE A 94 2.74 13.81 1.25
C PHE A 94 3.15 13.88 2.73
N ILE A 95 4.36 13.41 3.07
CA ILE A 95 4.87 13.48 4.44
C ILE A 95 4.92 14.92 4.94
N ARG A 96 5.36 15.88 4.11
CA ARG A 96 5.37 17.31 4.48
C ARG A 96 3.97 17.85 4.70
N ALA A 97 2.99 17.48 3.89
CA ALA A 97 1.61 17.93 4.04
C ALA A 97 0.99 17.40 5.34
N VAL A 98 1.16 16.10 5.64
CA VAL A 98 0.68 15.48 6.89
C VAL A 98 1.39 16.08 8.12
N ARG A 99 2.71 16.30 8.06
CA ARG A 99 3.47 16.99 9.12
C ARG A 99 2.88 18.36 9.42
N ARG A 100 2.69 19.17 8.38
CA ARG A 100 2.14 20.50 8.52
C ARG A 100 0.74 20.52 9.13
N ALA A 101 -0.08 19.51 8.83
CA ALA A 101 -1.39 19.34 9.44
C ALA A 101 -1.27 18.96 10.92
N ALA A 102 -0.38 18.02 11.26
CA ALA A 102 -0.09 17.62 12.64
C ALA A 102 0.42 18.79 13.48
N ASP A 103 1.31 19.63 12.93
CA ASP A 103 1.83 20.83 13.59
C ASP A 103 0.72 21.89 13.87
N ARG A 104 -0.44 21.73 13.23
CA ARG A 104 -1.65 22.53 13.47
C ARG A 104 -2.73 21.84 14.28
N GLY A 105 -2.42 20.69 14.88
CA GLY A 105 -3.27 20.00 15.83
C GLY A 105 -4.13 18.87 15.21
N VAL A 106 -3.92 18.51 13.94
CA VAL A 106 -4.57 17.31 13.37
C VAL A 106 -4.02 16.07 14.06
N ASP A 107 -4.91 15.24 14.61
CA ASP A 107 -4.53 13.93 15.16
C ASP A 107 -4.30 12.93 14.03
N THR A 108 -3.04 12.66 13.71
CA THR A 108 -2.66 11.72 12.66
C THR A 108 -2.83 10.26 13.07
N SER A 109 -3.00 9.97 14.38
CA SER A 109 -3.31 8.61 14.85
C SER A 109 -4.76 8.22 14.53
N GLU A 110 -5.67 9.16 14.60
CA GLU A 110 -7.08 8.99 14.20
C GLU A 110 -7.22 9.05 12.67
N LEU A 111 -6.51 9.97 12.01
CA LEU A 111 -6.57 10.13 10.56
C LEU A 111 -6.04 8.91 9.80
N ARG A 112 -5.02 8.22 10.34
CA ARG A 112 -4.34 7.06 9.73
C ARG A 112 -4.04 7.29 8.23
N PRO A 113 -3.21 8.29 7.87
CA PRO A 113 -2.96 8.62 6.47
C PRO A 113 -2.30 7.43 5.76
N VAL A 114 -2.74 7.10 4.55
CA VAL A 114 -2.19 5.99 3.77
C VAL A 114 -1.38 6.52 2.60
N MET A 115 -0.14 6.06 2.47
CA MET A 115 0.73 6.29 1.32
C MET A 115 0.65 5.07 0.39
N ILE A 116 -0.18 5.17 -0.67
CA ILE A 116 -0.37 4.06 -1.62
C ILE A 116 0.85 3.97 -2.53
N HIS A 117 1.29 2.77 -2.78
CA HIS A 117 2.50 2.33 -3.48
C HIS A 117 3.78 2.56 -2.67
N ALA A 118 4.07 3.79 -2.22
CA ALA A 118 5.27 4.14 -1.46
C ALA A 118 6.55 3.57 -2.10
N GLN A 119 6.55 3.49 -3.45
CA GLN A 119 7.46 2.63 -4.21
C GLN A 119 8.92 3.01 -4.01
N PHE A 120 9.20 4.33 -4.00
CA PHE A 120 10.54 4.87 -3.77
C PHE A 120 10.59 5.74 -2.50
N LEU A 121 9.85 5.35 -1.46
CA LEU A 121 9.90 6.01 -0.16
C LEU A 121 11.33 6.02 0.39
N ASP A 122 11.83 7.22 0.68
CA ASP A 122 13.18 7.42 1.24
C ASP A 122 13.27 6.81 2.65
N THR A 123 14.19 5.87 2.84
CA THR A 123 14.40 5.21 4.14
C THR A 123 14.79 6.17 5.25
N GLY A 124 15.43 7.30 4.92
CA GLY A 124 15.74 8.38 5.87
C GLY A 124 14.50 9.05 6.48
N MET A 125 13.34 8.87 5.86
CA MET A 125 12.07 9.44 6.34
C MET A 125 11.25 8.48 7.22
N MET A 126 11.69 7.24 7.44
CA MET A 126 10.90 6.23 8.17
C MET A 126 10.53 6.66 9.59
N LYS A 127 11.42 7.33 10.32
CA LYS A 127 11.12 7.85 11.67
C LYS A 127 9.99 8.86 11.65
N GLU A 128 9.95 9.71 10.63
CA GLU A 128 8.91 10.70 10.46
C GLU A 128 7.58 10.05 10.03
N VAL A 129 7.63 9.09 9.11
CA VAL A 129 6.48 8.27 8.72
C VAL A 129 5.85 7.61 9.94
N LYS A 130 6.67 7.02 10.82
CA LYS A 130 6.21 6.46 12.09
C LYS A 130 5.58 7.51 13.01
N ARG A 131 6.27 8.64 13.24
CA ARG A 131 5.80 9.72 14.11
C ARG A 131 4.43 10.25 13.68
N LEU A 132 4.21 10.34 12.38
CA LEU A 132 2.97 10.83 11.77
C LEU A 132 1.90 9.75 11.59
N ASN A 133 2.16 8.52 12.03
CA ASN A 133 1.28 7.37 11.81
C ASN A 133 0.85 7.19 10.34
N ILE A 134 1.71 7.58 9.40
CA ILE A 134 1.49 7.31 7.98
C ILE A 134 1.69 5.81 7.76
N ILE A 135 0.76 5.19 7.03
CA ILE A 135 0.79 3.76 6.71
C ILE A 135 1.20 3.61 5.23
N PRO A 136 2.46 3.23 4.94
CA PRO A 136 2.82 2.83 3.58
C PRO A 136 2.07 1.56 3.19
N SER A 137 1.36 1.62 2.07
CA SER A 137 0.76 0.45 1.45
C SER A 137 1.59 0.11 0.22
N PHE A 138 2.49 -0.87 0.36
CA PHE A 138 3.45 -1.18 -0.69
C PHE A 138 2.86 -2.07 -1.78
N PHE A 139 3.14 -1.74 -3.04
CA PHE A 139 2.85 -2.60 -4.17
C PHE A 139 4.07 -3.49 -4.47
N ALA A 140 4.31 -4.48 -3.60
CA ALA A 140 5.51 -5.34 -3.68
C ALA A 140 5.60 -6.14 -4.99
N SER A 141 4.47 -6.44 -5.64
CA SER A 141 4.47 -7.16 -6.93
C SER A 141 5.10 -6.37 -8.08
N HIS A 142 5.33 -5.05 -7.94
CA HIS A 142 6.18 -4.29 -8.85
C HIS A 142 7.58 -4.87 -8.97
N ILE A 143 8.12 -5.48 -7.90
CA ILE A 143 9.42 -6.14 -7.93
C ILE A 143 9.42 -7.27 -8.95
N TYR A 144 8.37 -8.11 -8.93
CA TYR A 144 8.25 -9.24 -9.85
C TYR A 144 7.91 -8.79 -11.26
N ARG A 145 6.85 -8.00 -11.41
CA ARG A 145 6.28 -7.65 -12.71
C ARG A 145 7.05 -6.56 -13.47
N PHE A 146 7.60 -5.60 -12.76
CA PHE A 146 8.22 -4.40 -13.34
C PHE A 146 9.67 -4.19 -12.89
N GLY A 147 10.28 -5.13 -12.15
CA GLY A 147 11.64 -4.99 -11.62
C GLY A 147 12.68 -4.70 -12.70
N ASP A 148 12.60 -5.43 -13.81
CA ASP A 148 13.56 -5.28 -14.91
C ASP A 148 13.44 -3.90 -15.60
N ILE A 149 12.23 -3.39 -15.82
CA ILE A 149 12.04 -2.05 -16.38
C ILE A 149 12.45 -0.95 -15.39
N HIS A 150 12.28 -1.18 -14.08
CA HIS A 150 12.77 -0.23 -13.08
C HIS A 150 14.29 -0.15 -13.04
N ILE A 151 15.00 -1.28 -13.18
CA ILE A 151 16.47 -1.29 -13.32
C ILE A 151 16.87 -0.46 -14.55
N LYS A 152 16.20 -0.64 -15.68
CA LYS A 152 16.46 0.12 -16.90
C LYS A 152 16.17 1.61 -16.75
N ASN A 153 15.04 1.96 -16.15
CA ASN A 153 14.58 3.35 -16.08
C ASN A 153 15.32 4.17 -15.02
N LEU A 154 15.68 3.56 -13.90
CA LEU A 154 16.18 4.26 -12.70
C LEU A 154 17.64 3.91 -12.36
N GLY A 155 18.21 2.88 -13.00
CA GLY A 155 19.48 2.27 -12.60
C GLY A 155 19.34 1.33 -11.41
N ALA A 156 20.30 0.41 -11.28
CA ALA A 156 20.26 -0.65 -10.27
C ALA A 156 20.21 -0.09 -8.84
N GLU A 157 20.99 0.96 -8.54
CA GLU A 157 21.04 1.55 -7.20
C GLU A 157 19.66 1.97 -6.70
N ARG A 158 18.89 2.70 -7.50
CA ARG A 158 17.54 3.17 -7.13
C ARG A 158 16.52 2.05 -7.17
N ALA A 159 16.55 1.23 -8.24
CA ALA A 159 15.62 0.11 -8.39
C ALA A 159 15.71 -0.90 -7.23
N PHE A 160 16.91 -1.14 -6.69
CA PHE A 160 17.10 -2.08 -5.58
C PHE A 160 16.55 -1.56 -4.24
N ARG A 161 16.31 -0.25 -4.12
CA ARG A 161 15.71 0.38 -2.93
C ARG A 161 14.20 0.51 -2.99
N MET A 162 13.56 0.05 -4.08
CA MET A 162 12.11 0.10 -4.19
C MET A 162 11.42 -0.71 -3.09
N SER A 163 10.22 -0.28 -2.68
CA SER A 163 9.44 -0.92 -1.61
C SER A 163 10.31 -1.27 -0.40
N PRO A 164 10.74 -0.30 0.41
CA PRO A 164 11.70 -0.48 1.50
C PRO A 164 11.04 -1.14 2.73
N LEU A 165 10.68 -2.42 2.59
CA LEU A 165 9.91 -3.19 3.56
C LEU A 165 10.70 -3.47 4.85
N ARG A 166 11.98 -3.89 4.71
CA ARG A 166 12.82 -4.18 5.88
C ARG A 166 13.12 -2.90 6.65
N SER A 167 13.35 -1.80 5.95
CA SER A 167 13.56 -0.50 6.57
C SER A 167 12.33 -0.05 7.36
N ALA A 168 11.12 -0.20 6.80
CA ALA A 168 9.87 0.08 7.49
C ALA A 168 9.70 -0.82 8.72
N PHE A 169 9.93 -2.13 8.57
CA PHE A 169 9.87 -3.09 9.67
C PHE A 169 10.85 -2.75 10.80
N SER A 170 12.10 -2.42 10.47
CA SER A 170 13.15 -2.13 11.43
C SER A 170 12.88 -0.87 12.27
N GLU A 171 12.24 0.13 11.69
CA GLU A 171 11.80 1.35 12.38
C GLU A 171 10.43 1.18 13.06
N ASN A 172 9.84 -0.02 13.03
CA ASN A 172 8.50 -0.32 13.51
C ASN A 172 7.43 0.61 12.89
N VAL A 173 7.57 0.91 11.62
CA VAL A 173 6.53 1.52 10.79
C VAL A 173 5.54 0.42 10.44
N ARG A 174 4.25 0.63 10.72
CA ARG A 174 3.19 -0.27 10.25
C ARG A 174 2.98 -0.04 8.76
N PHE A 175 2.91 -1.13 7.99
CA PHE A 175 2.71 -1.08 6.55
C PHE A 175 1.80 -2.22 6.08
N THR A 176 1.25 -2.08 4.88
CA THR A 176 0.43 -3.09 4.23
C THR A 176 0.99 -3.46 2.87
N LEU A 177 0.48 -4.55 2.29
CA LEU A 177 0.74 -4.93 0.91
C LEU A 177 -0.57 -4.89 0.11
N HIS A 178 -0.51 -4.49 -1.17
CA HIS A 178 -1.66 -4.50 -2.07
C HIS A 178 -1.27 -4.95 -3.49
N GLN A 179 -2.27 -5.13 -4.37
CA GLN A 179 -2.09 -5.63 -5.73
C GLN A 179 -2.57 -4.68 -6.82
N ASP A 180 -3.34 -3.64 -6.46
CA ASP A 180 -3.82 -2.60 -7.38
C ASP A 180 -4.51 -3.16 -8.65
N PRO A 181 -5.52 -4.06 -8.53
CA PRO A 181 -6.19 -4.58 -9.70
C PRO A 181 -6.88 -3.47 -10.52
N PRO A 182 -6.82 -3.50 -11.87
CA PRO A 182 -6.40 -4.62 -12.71
C PRO A 182 -4.91 -4.66 -13.07
N VAL A 183 -4.04 -3.82 -12.47
CA VAL A 183 -2.59 -3.79 -12.77
C VAL A 183 -1.95 -5.15 -12.46
N ALA A 184 -2.31 -5.77 -11.34
CA ALA A 184 -1.99 -7.16 -11.04
C ALA A 184 -3.26 -7.91 -10.60
N PRO A 185 -3.33 -9.24 -10.77
CA PRO A 185 -4.40 -10.04 -10.20
C PRO A 185 -4.44 -9.88 -8.67
N PRO A 186 -5.61 -9.99 -8.03
CA PRO A 186 -5.73 -9.88 -6.57
C PRO A 186 -5.23 -11.15 -5.86
N ASP A 187 -3.96 -11.50 -6.07
CA ASP A 187 -3.28 -12.65 -5.46
C ASP A 187 -2.31 -12.18 -4.37
N MET A 188 -2.74 -12.28 -3.12
CA MET A 188 -1.94 -11.83 -1.99
C MET A 188 -0.71 -12.72 -1.72
N PHE A 189 -0.70 -13.99 -2.15
CA PHE A 189 0.48 -14.84 -2.06
C PHE A 189 1.59 -14.40 -3.02
N GLU A 190 1.25 -13.80 -4.17
CA GLU A 190 2.25 -13.11 -5.01
C GLU A 190 2.86 -11.91 -4.27
N SER A 191 2.05 -11.09 -3.57
CA SER A 191 2.59 -9.99 -2.75
C SER A 191 3.53 -10.48 -1.66
N VAL A 192 3.15 -11.54 -0.93
CA VAL A 192 3.99 -12.18 0.10
C VAL A 192 5.28 -12.72 -0.52
N PHE A 193 5.18 -13.43 -1.66
CA PHE A 193 6.34 -13.93 -2.39
C PHE A 193 7.32 -12.82 -2.76
N CYS A 194 6.82 -11.70 -3.30
CA CYS A 194 7.63 -10.55 -3.70
C CYS A 194 8.32 -9.88 -2.51
N ALA A 195 7.61 -9.70 -1.41
CA ALA A 195 8.13 -9.11 -0.18
C ALA A 195 9.26 -9.95 0.45
N VAL A 196 9.19 -11.28 0.32
CA VAL A 196 10.12 -12.23 0.93
C VAL A 196 11.32 -12.54 0.04
N ASN A 197 11.12 -12.64 -1.29
CA ASN A 197 12.16 -13.10 -2.22
C ASN A 197 12.80 -11.96 -3.02
N ARG A 198 12.07 -10.90 -3.32
CA ARG A 198 12.51 -9.73 -4.09
C ARG A 198 13.16 -10.09 -5.44
N ILE A 199 12.49 -10.96 -6.18
CA ILE A 199 12.96 -11.49 -7.46
C ILE A 199 12.03 -11.00 -8.58
N SER A 200 12.60 -10.47 -9.67
CA SER A 200 11.83 -10.11 -10.87
C SER A 200 11.44 -11.36 -11.67
N GLU A 201 10.62 -11.17 -12.70
CA GLU A 201 10.20 -12.23 -13.59
C GLU A 201 11.38 -12.85 -14.35
N SER A 202 12.40 -12.06 -14.71
CA SER A 202 13.66 -12.56 -15.31
C SER A 202 14.57 -13.29 -14.32
N GLY A 203 14.28 -13.24 -13.03
CA GLY A 203 15.11 -13.83 -11.97
C GLY A 203 16.12 -12.88 -11.34
N ALA A 204 16.14 -11.59 -11.71
CA ALA A 204 17.01 -10.61 -11.09
C ALA A 204 16.56 -10.35 -9.63
N VAL A 205 17.52 -10.25 -8.70
CA VAL A 205 17.26 -9.95 -7.30
C VAL A 205 17.37 -8.43 -7.08
N LEU A 206 16.28 -7.81 -6.63
CA LEU A 206 16.20 -6.36 -6.40
C LEU A 206 16.28 -6.03 -4.91
N GLY A 207 17.48 -5.75 -4.39
CA GLY A 207 17.68 -5.30 -3.02
C GLY A 207 17.26 -6.34 -1.98
N SER A 208 17.98 -7.46 -1.90
CA SER A 208 17.71 -8.56 -0.95
C SER A 208 17.74 -8.13 0.53
N ASP A 209 18.41 -7.04 0.84
CA ASP A 209 18.50 -6.41 2.16
C ASP A 209 17.15 -5.81 2.63
N GLU A 210 16.26 -5.48 1.68
CA GLU A 210 14.89 -5.02 1.97
C GLU A 210 13.86 -6.17 2.03
N ALA A 211 14.30 -7.43 1.96
CA ALA A 211 13.41 -8.58 2.16
C ALA A 211 12.97 -8.73 3.63
N ILE A 212 11.72 -9.14 3.83
CA ILE A 212 11.15 -9.44 5.15
C ILE A 212 10.87 -10.94 5.29
N ASP A 213 10.60 -11.40 6.51
CA ASP A 213 10.19 -12.77 6.74
C ASP A 213 8.73 -13.01 6.35
N VAL A 214 8.37 -14.29 6.20
CA VAL A 214 7.03 -14.71 5.74
C VAL A 214 5.94 -14.25 6.71
N MET A 215 6.16 -14.37 8.02
CA MET A 215 5.17 -13.96 9.02
C MET A 215 4.89 -12.46 8.97
N SER A 216 5.93 -11.63 8.84
CA SER A 216 5.79 -10.19 8.68
C SER A 216 5.01 -9.83 7.42
N ALA A 217 5.25 -10.52 6.29
CA ALA A 217 4.51 -10.32 5.05
C ALA A 217 3.03 -10.76 5.17
N LEU A 218 2.75 -11.88 5.86
CA LEU A 218 1.38 -12.32 6.15
C LEU A 218 0.63 -11.32 7.04
N ARG A 219 1.29 -10.74 8.04
CA ARG A 219 0.70 -9.70 8.88
C ARG A 219 0.32 -8.46 8.07
N ALA A 220 1.16 -8.06 7.11
CA ALA A 220 0.91 -6.90 6.26
C ALA A 220 -0.33 -7.05 5.36
N VAL A 221 -0.75 -8.29 5.04
CA VAL A 221 -1.96 -8.56 4.26
C VAL A 221 -3.18 -8.97 5.12
N THR A 222 -3.03 -9.03 6.45
CA THR A 222 -4.09 -9.44 7.38
C THR A 222 -4.29 -8.40 8.49
N VAL A 223 -3.55 -8.51 9.59
CA VAL A 223 -3.72 -7.69 10.80
C VAL A 223 -3.48 -6.21 10.52
N ASP A 224 -2.39 -5.91 9.76
CA ASP A 224 -2.02 -4.54 9.46
C ASP A 224 -2.95 -3.93 8.40
N ALA A 225 -3.47 -4.76 7.47
CA ALA A 225 -4.52 -4.34 6.54
C ALA A 225 -5.83 -4.02 7.29
N ALA A 226 -6.23 -4.82 8.28
CA ALA A 226 -7.39 -4.52 9.12
C ALA A 226 -7.19 -3.21 9.90
N TYR A 227 -6.00 -2.98 10.46
CA TYR A 227 -5.66 -1.72 11.13
C TYR A 227 -5.74 -0.52 10.18
N GLN A 228 -5.26 -0.65 8.94
CA GLN A 228 -5.34 0.43 7.96
C GLN A 228 -6.77 0.93 7.77
N TYR A 229 -7.75 0.02 7.81
CA TYR A 229 -9.17 0.36 7.64
C TYR A 229 -9.91 0.65 8.95
N GLY A 230 -9.24 0.66 10.11
CA GLY A 230 -9.88 0.84 11.42
C GLY A 230 -10.78 -0.34 11.81
N GLU A 231 -10.42 -1.55 11.42
CA GLU A 231 -11.22 -2.77 11.62
C GLU A 231 -10.44 -3.88 12.37
N GLU A 232 -9.33 -3.52 13.00
CA GLU A 232 -8.47 -4.45 13.73
C GLU A 232 -9.17 -5.15 14.91
N ASP A 233 -10.20 -4.55 15.46
CA ASP A 233 -11.01 -5.16 16.53
C ASP A 233 -12.07 -6.13 16.00
N VAL A 234 -12.36 -6.06 14.68
CA VAL A 234 -13.45 -6.81 14.05
C VAL A 234 -12.94 -7.95 13.18
N LYS A 235 -11.78 -7.78 12.53
CA LYS A 235 -11.20 -8.76 11.59
C LYS A 235 -9.66 -8.72 11.57
N GLY A 236 -9.02 -9.42 10.63
CA GLY A 236 -7.57 -9.45 10.42
C GLY A 236 -6.83 -10.53 11.20
N SER A 237 -7.48 -11.18 12.17
CA SER A 237 -6.92 -12.34 12.89
C SER A 237 -8.02 -13.32 13.28
N ILE A 238 -7.66 -14.59 13.42
CA ILE A 238 -8.53 -15.62 13.98
C ILE A 238 -8.46 -15.49 15.50
N SER A 239 -9.42 -14.78 16.09
CA SER A 239 -9.51 -14.52 17.53
C SER A 239 -10.98 -14.51 17.96
N GLU A 240 -11.24 -14.79 19.24
CA GLU A 240 -12.58 -14.70 19.79
C GLU A 240 -13.20 -13.30 19.57
N ASN A 241 -14.49 -13.26 19.30
CA ASN A 241 -15.29 -12.06 19.03
C ASN A 241 -14.96 -11.31 17.71
N LYS A 242 -14.10 -11.86 16.87
CA LYS A 242 -13.88 -11.35 15.50
C LYS A 242 -14.70 -12.09 14.48
N LYS A 243 -14.93 -11.46 13.34
CA LYS A 243 -15.57 -12.09 12.18
C LYS A 243 -14.77 -13.31 11.71
N ALA A 244 -15.47 -14.36 11.39
CA ALA A 244 -14.87 -15.57 10.84
C ALA A 244 -14.56 -15.40 9.33
N ASP A 245 -13.65 -14.44 9.05
CA ASP A 245 -13.10 -14.18 7.72
C ASP A 245 -11.74 -14.89 7.64
N PHE A 246 -11.65 -16.01 6.91
CA PHE A 246 -10.42 -16.79 6.77
C PHE A 246 -10.39 -17.57 5.45
N ILE A 247 -9.22 -18.07 5.10
CA ILE A 247 -9.01 -18.96 3.94
C ILE A 247 -8.41 -20.29 4.37
N ILE A 248 -8.73 -21.35 3.61
CA ILE A 248 -8.04 -22.64 3.67
C ILE A 248 -7.12 -22.71 2.46
N VAL A 249 -5.88 -23.11 2.69
CA VAL A 249 -4.84 -23.20 1.65
C VAL A 249 -4.29 -24.61 1.56
N ASP A 250 -3.71 -24.99 0.42
CA ASP A 250 -3.16 -26.32 0.16
C ASP A 250 -1.83 -26.58 0.85
N LYS A 251 -1.10 -25.52 1.26
CA LYS A 251 0.23 -25.60 1.88
C LYS A 251 0.42 -24.54 2.96
N ASP A 252 1.14 -24.89 4.00
CA ASP A 252 1.52 -23.95 5.03
C ASP A 252 2.63 -22.99 4.51
N PRO A 253 2.35 -21.67 4.38
CA PRO A 253 3.33 -20.70 3.88
C PRO A 253 4.59 -20.58 4.72
N LEU A 254 4.56 -20.99 5.99
CA LEU A 254 5.71 -20.94 6.90
C LEU A 254 6.63 -22.16 6.77
N SER A 255 6.13 -23.26 6.19
CA SER A 255 6.85 -24.55 6.14
C SER A 255 7.41 -24.87 4.74
N ILE A 256 6.91 -24.22 3.68
CA ILE A 256 7.39 -24.46 2.32
C ILE A 256 8.60 -23.60 1.97
N PRO A 257 9.39 -23.96 0.92
CA PRO A 257 10.41 -23.08 0.38
C PRO A 257 9.84 -21.72 -0.01
N LYS A 258 10.51 -20.64 0.34
CA LYS A 258 10.06 -19.27 0.07
C LYS A 258 9.70 -19.01 -1.39
N ARG A 259 10.39 -19.67 -2.33
CA ARG A 259 10.13 -19.57 -3.78
C ARG A 259 8.80 -20.18 -4.22
N ASP A 260 8.21 -21.04 -3.40
CA ASP A 260 6.97 -21.75 -3.71
C ASP A 260 5.73 -21.02 -3.17
N ILE A 261 5.90 -19.95 -2.39
CA ILE A 261 4.79 -19.19 -1.78
C ILE A 261 3.77 -18.72 -2.81
N LYS A 262 4.21 -18.22 -3.96
CA LYS A 262 3.32 -17.77 -5.04
C LYS A 262 2.49 -18.89 -5.69
N ASN A 263 2.82 -20.15 -5.41
CA ASN A 263 2.12 -21.31 -5.93
C ASN A 263 1.10 -21.90 -4.94
N ILE A 264 0.92 -21.28 -3.78
CA ILE A 264 -0.08 -21.67 -2.79
C ILE A 264 -1.47 -21.46 -3.39
N LYS A 265 -2.31 -22.49 -3.28
CA LYS A 265 -3.69 -22.44 -3.77
C LYS A 265 -4.66 -22.20 -2.62
N ILE A 266 -5.59 -21.27 -2.84
CA ILE A 266 -6.73 -21.08 -1.95
C ILE A 266 -7.74 -22.18 -2.28
N LEU A 267 -8.02 -23.04 -1.31
CA LEU A 267 -8.98 -24.14 -1.43
C LEU A 267 -10.39 -23.68 -1.09
N GLU A 268 -10.52 -22.83 -0.07
CA GLU A 268 -11.82 -22.32 0.35
C GLU A 268 -11.66 -20.94 1.00
N THR A 269 -12.65 -20.06 0.81
CA THR A 269 -12.72 -18.74 1.45
C THR A 269 -13.99 -18.63 2.25
N PHE A 270 -13.85 -18.20 3.50
CA PHE A 270 -14.97 -17.95 4.40
C PHE A 270 -15.13 -16.44 4.67
N LYS A 271 -16.36 -15.99 4.65
CA LYS A 271 -16.77 -14.63 4.98
C LYS A 271 -17.88 -14.68 6.03
N ASP A 272 -17.65 -14.06 7.19
CA ASP A 272 -18.59 -14.12 8.33
C ASP A 272 -18.97 -15.56 8.72
N GLY A 273 -18.09 -16.55 8.51
CA GLY A 273 -18.32 -17.97 8.77
C GLY A 273 -19.02 -18.75 7.66
N GLU A 274 -19.44 -18.08 6.59
CA GLU A 274 -20.04 -18.72 5.42
C GLU A 274 -19.00 -18.96 4.32
N SER A 275 -19.01 -20.13 3.69
CA SER A 275 -18.16 -20.45 2.54
C SER A 275 -18.64 -19.66 1.32
N VAL A 276 -17.82 -18.72 0.85
CA VAL A 276 -18.12 -17.87 -0.33
C VAL A 276 -17.35 -18.27 -1.58
N TYR A 277 -16.33 -19.11 -1.43
CA TYR A 277 -15.56 -19.68 -2.52
C TYR A 277 -15.04 -21.06 -2.13
N ARG A 278 -15.11 -22.00 -3.05
CA ARG A 278 -14.48 -23.32 -2.95
C ARG A 278 -13.86 -23.67 -4.31
N ALA A 279 -12.57 -24.04 -4.29
CA ALA A 279 -11.89 -24.51 -5.48
C ALA A 279 -12.58 -25.80 -6.00
N GLU A 280 -12.78 -25.90 -7.32
CA GLU A 280 -13.24 -27.13 -7.93
C GLU A 280 -12.19 -28.21 -7.72
N GLU A 281 -12.63 -29.41 -7.29
CA GLU A 281 -11.76 -30.58 -7.24
C GLU A 281 -11.33 -30.93 -8.67
N SER A 282 -10.03 -30.74 -8.96
CA SER A 282 -9.45 -31.23 -10.20
C SER A 282 -9.34 -32.74 -10.07
N PHE A 283 -10.26 -33.44 -10.68
CA PHE A 283 -10.21 -34.90 -10.87
C PHE A 283 -9.12 -35.30 -11.87
#